data_fe878ef3ac268906db768f8ef1928d87
#
_entry.id   fe878ef3ac268906db768f8ef1928d87
#
_cell.length_a   1.000
_cell.length_b   1.000
_cell.length_c   1.000
_cell.angle_alpha   90.00
_cell.angle_beta   90.00
_cell.angle_gamma   90.00
#
_symmetry.space_group_name_H-M   'P 1'
#
loop_
_entity.id
_entity.type
_entity.pdbx_description
1 polymer ?
#
loop_
_entity_poly.entity_id
_entity_poly.type
_entity_poly.pdbx_seq_one_letter_code
_entity_poly.pdbx_strand_id
1 'polypeptide(L)'
;MDTNKGCLKKVLLTLALMLGAFTATFAQSTKDVLYLKNGSIIYGQLIEMVPEKQVKIKTTDGSVFVYNTSEVDRIAKAETKEKENYTERKSSFRTRKIATGFKGFIDDSYSASMNGSDFNRGGLSVSLGSQILPQLFVGAGLGLEYYTEPEVLTVPVFADVRVNFINGPVSPFLGVKVGYTALGDFEGFYFNPMVGCRFGLTNKLALHTAIGYALQNTDYTHEERGYSPYYGATTFRRSISTFSAIKIQFGFEF
;
A
#
# COMPACT_ATOMS: atom_id res chain seq x y z
N MET A 1 4.22 4.68 -32.98
CA MET A 1 5.06 5.18 -31.87
C MET A 1 4.29 5.99 -30.83
N ASP A 2 2.92 5.99 -30.86
CA ASP A 2 2.08 6.84 -29.97
C ASP A 2 1.20 6.10 -28.95
N THR A 3 1.13 4.79 -28.99
CA THR A 3 0.31 3.99 -28.08
C THR A 3 0.85 3.95 -26.63
N ASN A 4 2.15 4.07 -26.45
CA ASN A 4 2.79 4.00 -25.13
C ASN A 4 2.56 5.25 -24.26
N LYS A 5 2.34 6.42 -24.88
CA LYS A 5 2.05 7.66 -24.16
C LYS A 5 0.62 7.67 -23.56
N GLY A 6 -0.30 6.95 -24.18
CA GLY A 6 -1.68 6.84 -23.70
C GLY A 6 -1.82 5.95 -22.47
N CYS A 7 -1.08 4.85 -22.41
CA CYS A 7 -1.09 3.92 -21.28
C CYS A 7 -0.41 4.54 -20.05
N LEU A 8 0.75 5.17 -20.23
CA LEU A 8 1.47 5.86 -19.15
C LEU A 8 0.64 7.01 -18.55
N LYS A 9 -0.09 7.77 -19.39
CA LYS A 9 -1.01 8.82 -18.92
C LYS A 9 -2.16 8.25 -18.10
N LYS A 10 -2.73 7.12 -18.49
CA LYS A 10 -3.81 6.45 -17.74
C LYS A 10 -3.34 5.92 -16.40
N VAL A 11 -2.15 5.31 -16.35
CA VAL A 11 -1.54 4.81 -15.10
C VAL A 11 -1.17 5.97 -14.16
N LEU A 12 -0.60 7.06 -14.68
CA LEU A 12 -0.33 8.27 -13.90
C LEU A 12 -1.62 8.95 -13.40
N LEU A 13 -2.69 8.95 -14.19
CA LEU A 13 -3.97 9.52 -13.81
C LEU A 13 -4.66 8.70 -12.71
N THR A 14 -4.61 7.37 -12.78
CA THR A 14 -5.15 6.50 -11.72
C THR A 14 -4.33 6.58 -10.45
N LEU A 15 -3.02 6.69 -10.53
CA LEU A 15 -2.15 6.89 -9.36
C LEU A 15 -2.40 8.27 -8.71
N ALA A 16 -2.57 9.32 -9.51
CA ALA A 16 -2.91 10.67 -9.03
C ALA A 16 -4.30 10.72 -8.39
N LEU A 17 -5.28 10.00 -8.93
CA LEU A 17 -6.63 9.87 -8.35
C LEU A 17 -6.61 9.11 -7.01
N MET A 18 -5.78 8.08 -6.89
CA MET A 18 -5.60 7.36 -5.62
C MET A 18 -4.88 8.20 -4.56
N LEU A 19 -3.84 8.97 -4.94
CA LEU A 19 -3.20 9.92 -4.00
C LEU A 19 -4.12 11.08 -3.61
N GLY A 20 -4.97 11.57 -4.52
CA GLY A 20 -5.92 12.66 -4.26
C GLY A 20 -7.06 12.30 -3.29
N ALA A 21 -7.42 11.02 -3.19
CA ALA A 21 -8.45 10.54 -2.26
C ALA A 21 -8.00 10.55 -0.78
N PHE A 22 -6.69 10.66 -0.51
CA PHE A 22 -6.14 10.70 0.85
C PHE A 22 -6.07 12.09 1.48
N THR A 23 -6.36 13.16 0.74
CA THR A 23 -6.44 14.51 1.29
C THR A 23 -7.87 14.88 1.72
N ALA A 24 -8.54 14.02 2.47
CA ALA A 24 -9.71 14.41 3.23
C ALA A 24 -9.22 15.36 4.34
N THR A 25 -9.32 16.65 4.09
CA THR A 25 -9.13 17.70 5.07
C THR A 25 -10.15 17.49 6.18
N PHE A 26 -9.72 16.96 7.31
CA PHE A 26 -10.48 16.98 8.54
C PHE A 26 -10.57 18.43 8.99
N ALA A 27 -11.68 19.09 8.71
CA ALA A 27 -12.04 20.35 9.34
C ALA A 27 -12.22 20.06 10.85
N GLN A 28 -11.25 20.46 11.65
CA GLN A 28 -11.32 20.36 13.09
C GLN A 28 -12.37 21.34 13.60
N SER A 29 -13.53 20.84 13.95
CA SER A 29 -14.52 21.57 14.72
C SER A 29 -14.03 21.63 16.18
N THR A 30 -13.40 22.73 16.56
CA THR A 30 -13.07 23.01 17.96
C THR A 30 -14.37 23.20 18.73
N LYS A 31 -14.67 22.33 19.70
CA LYS A 31 -15.79 22.49 20.60
C LYS A 31 -15.35 23.34 21.80
N ASP A 32 -16.17 24.34 22.15
CA ASP A 32 -15.96 25.14 23.34
C ASP A 32 -16.75 24.51 24.52
N VAL A 33 -16.29 24.69 25.72
CA VAL A 33 -16.95 24.27 26.95
C VAL A 33 -17.26 25.45 27.81
N LEU A 34 -18.54 25.61 28.13
CA LEU A 34 -19.03 26.65 29.00
C LEU A 34 -19.29 26.06 30.39
N TYR A 35 -18.57 26.52 31.41
CA TYR A 35 -18.79 26.19 32.79
C TYR A 35 -19.68 27.25 33.44
N LEU A 36 -20.80 26.85 34.02
CA LEU A 36 -21.70 27.73 34.72
C LEU A 36 -21.47 27.67 36.25
N LYS A 37 -21.71 28.77 36.94
CA LYS A 37 -21.54 28.88 38.40
C LYS A 37 -22.46 27.93 39.19
N ASN A 38 -23.54 27.45 38.57
CA ASN A 38 -24.42 26.43 39.14
C ASN A 38 -23.87 25.00 39.01
N GLY A 39 -22.68 24.83 38.49
CA GLY A 39 -22.01 23.54 38.27
C GLY A 39 -22.35 22.85 36.96
N SER A 40 -23.23 23.42 36.14
CA SER A 40 -23.55 22.86 34.81
C SER A 40 -22.41 23.07 33.84
N ILE A 41 -22.19 22.06 32.96
CA ILE A 41 -21.15 22.10 31.89
C ILE A 41 -21.84 21.91 30.54
N ILE A 42 -21.65 22.85 29.63
CA ILE A 42 -22.28 22.82 28.30
C ILE A 42 -21.22 22.75 27.22
N TYR A 43 -21.35 21.74 26.37
CA TYR A 43 -20.45 21.51 25.22
C TYR A 43 -21.09 22.03 23.95
N GLY A 44 -20.36 22.87 23.21
CA GLY A 44 -20.88 23.43 21.96
C GLY A 44 -19.85 24.27 21.25
N GLN A 45 -20.31 25.04 20.29
CA GLN A 45 -19.53 26.06 19.60
C GLN A 45 -19.95 27.42 20.09
N LEU A 46 -19.01 28.21 20.58
CA LEU A 46 -19.27 29.60 20.94
C LEU A 46 -19.60 30.39 19.66
N ILE A 47 -20.83 30.93 19.58
CA ILE A 47 -21.27 31.71 18.42
C ILE A 47 -20.99 33.18 18.63
N GLU A 48 -21.27 33.68 19.85
CA GLU A 48 -21.17 35.10 20.18
C GLU A 48 -20.86 35.27 21.64
N MET A 49 -19.97 36.20 21.95
CA MET A 49 -19.67 36.64 23.31
C MET A 49 -19.72 38.17 23.37
N VAL A 50 -20.69 38.69 24.09
CA VAL A 50 -20.78 40.10 24.39
C VAL A 50 -20.26 40.30 25.83
N PRO A 51 -19.10 41.00 26.01
CA PRO A 51 -18.54 41.23 27.32
C PRO A 51 -19.59 41.85 28.26
N GLU A 52 -19.67 41.35 29.50
CA GLU A 52 -20.56 41.82 30.58
C GLU A 52 -22.07 41.69 30.29
N LYS A 53 -22.49 41.10 29.17
CA LYS A 53 -23.89 40.91 28.85
C LYS A 53 -24.27 39.45 28.69
N GLN A 54 -23.87 38.80 27.59
CA GLN A 54 -24.34 37.46 27.28
C GLN A 54 -23.32 36.65 26.48
N VAL A 55 -23.44 35.32 26.62
CA VAL A 55 -22.70 34.31 25.86
C VAL A 55 -23.69 33.40 25.16
N LYS A 56 -23.54 33.21 23.84
CA LYS A 56 -24.35 32.28 23.04
C LYS A 56 -23.51 31.08 22.64
N ILE A 57 -23.98 29.88 22.95
CA ILE A 57 -23.35 28.61 22.62
C ILE A 57 -24.33 27.74 21.84
N LYS A 58 -23.87 27.16 20.73
CA LYS A 58 -24.63 26.21 19.92
C LYS A 58 -24.17 24.80 20.23
N THR A 59 -25.06 23.96 20.69
CA THR A 59 -24.80 22.55 20.99
C THR A 59 -24.77 21.69 19.71
N THR A 60 -24.29 20.47 19.80
CA THR A 60 -24.13 19.54 18.65
C THR A 60 -25.44 19.13 18.01
N ASP A 61 -26.54 19.19 18.73
CA ASP A 61 -27.90 18.95 18.24
C ASP A 61 -28.52 20.17 17.53
N GLY A 62 -27.76 21.29 17.44
CA GLY A 62 -28.20 22.51 16.76
C GLY A 62 -28.89 23.53 17.66
N SER A 63 -29.17 23.21 18.92
CA SER A 63 -29.81 24.11 19.88
C SER A 63 -28.88 25.26 20.25
N VAL A 64 -29.45 26.46 20.39
CA VAL A 64 -28.70 27.67 20.80
C VAL A 64 -29.13 28.07 22.20
N PHE A 65 -28.17 28.11 23.12
CA PHE A 65 -28.39 28.57 24.48
C PHE A 65 -27.75 29.92 24.69
N VAL A 66 -28.43 30.77 25.46
CA VAL A 66 -27.97 32.13 25.79
C VAL A 66 -27.89 32.21 27.31
N TYR A 67 -26.73 32.58 27.81
CA TYR A 67 -26.46 32.75 29.25
C TYR A 67 -25.95 34.17 29.50
N ASN A 68 -26.31 34.73 30.67
CA ASN A 68 -25.69 35.97 31.11
C ASN A 68 -24.23 35.70 31.49
N THR A 69 -23.37 36.66 31.21
CA THR A 69 -21.93 36.53 31.55
C THR A 69 -21.75 36.35 33.08
N SER A 70 -22.67 36.88 33.91
CA SER A 70 -22.66 36.70 35.35
C SER A 70 -22.90 35.26 35.83
N GLU A 71 -23.55 34.43 35.01
CA GLU A 71 -23.83 33.02 35.30
C GLU A 71 -22.68 32.12 34.85
N VAL A 72 -21.76 32.63 34.05
CA VAL A 72 -20.61 31.90 33.51
C VAL A 72 -19.46 31.97 34.52
N ASP A 73 -18.91 30.81 34.88
CA ASP A 73 -17.70 30.71 35.67
C ASP A 73 -16.46 30.85 34.79
N ARG A 74 -16.37 30.02 33.73
CA ARG A 74 -15.28 30.07 32.77
C ARG A 74 -15.69 29.49 31.43
N ILE A 75 -15.01 29.95 30.39
CA ILE A 75 -15.07 29.37 29.05
C ILE A 75 -13.71 28.71 28.78
N ALA A 76 -13.72 27.45 28.41
CA ALA A 76 -12.53 26.71 28.01
C ALA A 76 -12.76 26.11 26.61
N LYS A 77 -11.71 26.03 25.82
CA LYS A 77 -11.76 25.15 24.65
C LYS A 77 -11.77 23.72 25.19
N ALA A 78 -12.74 22.91 24.76
CA ALA A 78 -12.68 21.49 25.02
C ALA A 78 -11.32 21.02 24.54
N GLU A 79 -10.42 20.69 25.45
CA GLU A 79 -9.32 19.82 25.09
C GLU A 79 -9.98 18.50 24.72
N THR A 80 -10.19 18.35 23.43
CA THR A 80 -10.96 17.24 22.90
C THR A 80 -10.29 15.97 23.38
N LYS A 81 -11.09 14.99 23.84
CA LYS A 81 -10.66 13.58 23.95
C LYS A 81 -9.89 13.08 22.71
N GLU A 82 -9.86 13.86 21.64
CA GLU A 82 -8.98 13.70 20.48
C GLU A 82 -7.49 13.80 20.83
N LYS A 83 -7.04 14.66 21.80
CA LYS A 83 -5.65 14.64 22.25
C LYS A 83 -5.35 13.36 23.03
N GLU A 84 -6.24 12.90 23.89
CA GLU A 84 -6.12 11.60 24.56
C GLU A 84 -6.16 10.47 23.53
N ASN A 85 -7.16 10.45 22.65
CA ASN A 85 -7.27 9.47 21.57
C ASN A 85 -6.11 9.53 20.57
N TYR A 86 -5.56 10.72 20.27
CA TYR A 86 -4.40 10.87 19.42
C TYR A 86 -3.13 10.38 20.12
N THR A 87 -2.98 10.68 21.42
CA THR A 87 -1.86 10.21 22.22
C THR A 87 -1.93 8.70 22.44
N GLU A 88 -3.13 8.14 22.73
CA GLU A 88 -3.35 6.70 22.81
C GLU A 88 -3.13 6.00 21.48
N ARG A 89 -3.63 6.55 20.35
CA ARG A 89 -3.37 6.01 19.00
C ARG A 89 -1.89 6.05 18.65
N LYS A 90 -1.20 7.14 18.97
CA LYS A 90 0.24 7.26 18.72
C LYS A 90 1.05 6.33 19.61
N SER A 91 0.65 6.14 20.87
CA SER A 91 1.24 5.16 21.78
C SER A 91 0.98 3.74 21.28
N SER A 92 -0.26 3.42 20.93
CA SER A 92 -0.65 2.12 20.37
C SER A 92 0.07 1.81 19.06
N PHE A 93 0.27 2.81 18.17
CA PHE A 93 1.06 2.62 16.95
C PHE A 93 2.52 2.27 17.28
N ARG A 94 3.15 3.00 18.20
CA ARG A 94 4.55 2.78 18.58
C ARG A 94 4.80 1.42 19.25
N THR A 95 3.80 0.87 19.92
CA THR A 95 3.89 -0.40 20.65
C THR A 95 3.51 -1.62 19.79
N ARG A 96 3.05 -1.42 18.54
CA ARG A 96 2.70 -2.52 17.66
C ARG A 96 3.91 -3.38 17.36
N LYS A 97 3.76 -4.67 17.54
CA LYS A 97 4.76 -5.69 17.23
C LYS A 97 4.25 -6.61 16.13
N ILE A 98 5.16 -7.23 15.42
CA ILE A 98 4.83 -8.24 14.42
C ILE A 98 4.39 -9.50 15.16
N ALA A 99 3.13 -9.90 14.95
CA ALA A 99 2.60 -11.12 15.54
C ALA A 99 3.22 -12.35 14.88
N THR A 100 3.51 -13.37 15.66
CA THR A 100 3.90 -14.70 15.17
C THR A 100 2.65 -15.54 14.86
N GLY A 101 2.82 -16.61 14.10
CA GLY A 101 1.78 -17.54 13.71
C GLY A 101 1.46 -17.49 12.23
N PHE A 102 0.29 -18.01 11.87
CA PHE A 102 -0.16 -18.04 10.46
C PHE A 102 -0.29 -16.64 9.87
N LYS A 103 0.21 -16.47 8.65
CA LYS A 103 0.13 -15.24 7.87
C LYS A 103 -0.09 -15.50 6.40
N GLY A 104 -0.75 -14.55 5.77
CA GLY A 104 -0.89 -14.49 4.34
C GLY A 104 -0.47 -13.14 3.78
N PHE A 105 -0.04 -13.14 2.53
CA PHE A 105 0.30 -11.96 1.74
C PHE A 105 -0.44 -12.01 0.42
N ILE A 106 -0.96 -10.86 0.00
CA ILE A 106 -1.48 -10.63 -1.34
C ILE A 106 -0.63 -9.50 -1.92
N ASP A 107 0.11 -9.78 -2.99
CA ASP A 107 1.02 -8.83 -3.64
C ASP A 107 0.53 -8.53 -5.06
N ASP A 108 0.27 -7.28 -5.36
CA ASP A 108 0.16 -6.74 -6.71
C ASP A 108 1.52 -6.26 -7.19
N SER A 109 1.86 -6.46 -8.44
CA SER A 109 3.21 -6.15 -8.95
C SER A 109 3.21 -5.73 -10.41
N TYR A 110 4.20 -4.88 -10.71
CA TYR A 110 4.58 -4.53 -12.07
C TYR A 110 6.06 -4.79 -12.26
N SER A 111 6.39 -5.46 -13.36
CA SER A 111 7.76 -5.80 -13.73
C SER A 111 8.14 -5.12 -15.03
N ALA A 112 9.13 -4.23 -14.98
CA ALA A 112 9.73 -3.60 -16.15
C ALA A 112 10.87 -4.49 -16.65
N SER A 113 10.69 -5.06 -17.83
CA SER A 113 11.65 -5.99 -18.42
C SER A 113 12.95 -5.29 -18.83
N MET A 114 14.07 -5.95 -18.59
CA MET A 114 15.40 -5.56 -19.09
C MET A 114 15.71 -6.17 -20.44
N ASN A 115 14.89 -7.07 -20.94
CA ASN A 115 15.04 -7.75 -22.24
C ASN A 115 14.28 -7.05 -23.38
N GLY A 116 13.64 -5.91 -23.09
CA GLY A 116 12.82 -5.11 -24.01
C GLY A 116 11.44 -4.82 -23.43
N SER A 117 10.82 -3.73 -23.88
CA SER A 117 9.52 -3.26 -23.35
C SER A 117 8.37 -4.25 -23.58
N ASP A 118 8.51 -5.11 -24.57
CA ASP A 118 7.52 -6.10 -24.99
C ASP A 118 7.31 -7.19 -23.94
N PHE A 119 8.31 -7.40 -23.06
CA PHE A 119 8.26 -8.37 -21.98
C PHE A 119 7.91 -7.78 -20.60
N ASN A 120 7.34 -6.58 -20.58
CA ASN A 120 6.77 -6.02 -19.35
C ASN A 120 5.58 -6.88 -18.89
N ARG A 121 5.42 -7.01 -17.55
CA ARG A 121 4.35 -7.81 -17.02
C ARG A 121 3.73 -7.24 -15.76
N GLY A 122 2.42 -7.39 -15.64
CA GLY A 122 1.66 -7.19 -14.42
C GLY A 122 1.45 -8.52 -13.71
N GLY A 123 1.35 -8.53 -12.39
CA GLY A 123 1.14 -9.78 -11.67
C GLY A 123 0.45 -9.62 -10.34
N LEU A 124 -0.31 -10.65 -9.98
CA LEU A 124 -0.92 -10.81 -8.68
C LEU A 124 -0.39 -12.11 -8.06
N SER A 125 0.00 -12.07 -6.79
CA SER A 125 0.45 -13.28 -6.10
C SER A 125 -0.10 -13.38 -4.68
N VAL A 126 -0.28 -14.61 -4.22
CA VAL A 126 -0.71 -14.95 -2.87
C VAL A 126 0.33 -15.87 -2.26
N SER A 127 0.76 -15.54 -1.05
CA SER A 127 1.65 -16.38 -0.23
C SER A 127 0.99 -16.68 1.10
N LEU A 128 1.04 -17.93 1.53
CA LEU A 128 0.56 -18.40 2.83
C LEU A 128 1.69 -19.09 3.58
N GLY A 129 1.78 -18.87 4.88
CA GLY A 129 2.85 -19.46 5.68
C GLY A 129 2.77 -19.10 7.14
N SER A 130 3.93 -19.10 7.79
CA SER A 130 4.04 -18.80 9.21
C SER A 130 5.12 -17.77 9.50
N GLN A 131 4.77 -16.80 10.32
CA GLN A 131 5.71 -15.90 10.97
C GLN A 131 6.33 -16.68 12.16
N ILE A 132 7.46 -17.35 11.92
CA ILE A 132 8.12 -18.22 12.91
C ILE A 132 8.69 -17.37 14.05
N LEU A 133 9.30 -16.25 13.70
CA LEU A 133 9.81 -15.23 14.62
C LEU A 133 9.25 -13.88 14.18
N PRO A 134 9.18 -12.86 15.05
CA PRO A 134 8.78 -11.51 14.62
C PRO A 134 9.58 -11.00 13.40
N GLN A 135 10.81 -11.49 13.23
CA GLN A 135 11.67 -11.12 12.13
C GLN A 135 11.57 -12.06 10.93
N LEU A 136 11.12 -13.32 11.09
CA LEU A 136 11.21 -14.34 10.05
C LEU A 136 9.86 -14.92 9.66
N PHE A 137 9.48 -14.71 8.40
CA PHE A 137 8.38 -15.40 7.74
C PHE A 137 8.91 -16.44 6.75
N VAL A 138 8.25 -17.60 6.73
CA VAL A 138 8.47 -18.67 5.76
C VAL A 138 7.12 -19.19 5.28
N GLY A 139 6.94 -19.26 3.97
CA GLY A 139 5.71 -19.70 3.35
C GLY A 139 5.90 -20.20 1.93
N ALA A 140 4.79 -20.50 1.29
CA ALA A 140 4.71 -20.84 -0.11
C ALA A 140 3.57 -20.06 -0.76
N GLY A 141 3.66 -19.87 -2.06
CA GLY A 141 2.66 -19.09 -2.79
C GLY A 141 2.60 -19.46 -4.25
N LEU A 142 1.61 -18.86 -4.88
CA LEU A 142 1.42 -18.90 -6.32
C LEU A 142 1.11 -17.51 -6.83
N GLY A 143 1.44 -17.25 -8.10
CA GLY A 143 1.19 -15.99 -8.77
C GLY A 143 0.50 -16.20 -10.10
N LEU A 144 -0.02 -15.10 -10.62
CA LEU A 144 -0.47 -14.93 -11.98
C LEU A 144 0.31 -13.75 -12.53
N GLU A 145 1.13 -13.95 -13.56
CA GLU A 145 1.86 -12.90 -14.24
C GLU A 145 1.43 -12.86 -15.71
N TYR A 146 0.98 -11.69 -16.16
CA TYR A 146 0.55 -11.46 -17.53
C TYR A 146 1.58 -10.60 -18.25
N TYR A 147 2.16 -11.15 -19.32
CA TYR A 147 3.09 -10.47 -20.22
C TYR A 147 2.30 -9.68 -21.26
N THR A 148 2.69 -8.43 -21.49
CA THR A 148 2.00 -7.55 -22.45
C THR A 148 2.22 -7.97 -23.89
N GLU A 149 3.43 -8.46 -24.19
CA GLU A 149 3.80 -9.01 -25.49
C GLU A 149 4.86 -10.11 -25.28
N PRO A 150 4.68 -11.34 -25.71
CA PRO A 150 3.45 -11.91 -26.26
C PRO A 150 2.40 -12.03 -25.17
N GLU A 151 1.12 -11.86 -25.47
CA GLU A 151 -0.01 -11.93 -24.54
C GLU A 151 -0.11 -13.31 -23.85
N VAL A 152 0.78 -13.57 -22.88
CA VAL A 152 0.92 -14.86 -22.21
C VAL A 152 0.68 -14.70 -20.73
N LEU A 153 -0.16 -15.56 -20.17
CA LEU A 153 -0.37 -15.72 -18.75
C LEU A 153 0.54 -16.83 -18.21
N THR A 154 1.28 -16.55 -17.18
CA THR A 154 2.16 -17.52 -16.51
C THR A 154 1.80 -17.68 -15.05
N VAL A 155 2.08 -18.86 -14.48
CA VAL A 155 1.74 -19.21 -13.10
C VAL A 155 3.01 -19.65 -12.37
N PRO A 156 3.73 -18.74 -11.72
CA PRO A 156 4.82 -19.11 -10.83
C PRO A 156 4.28 -19.71 -9.52
N VAL A 157 4.87 -20.83 -9.11
CA VAL A 157 4.72 -21.45 -7.79
C VAL A 157 6.03 -21.29 -7.06
N PHE A 158 6.04 -20.77 -5.82
CA PHE A 158 7.27 -20.41 -5.15
C PHE A 158 7.22 -20.59 -3.63
N ALA A 159 8.39 -20.77 -3.01
CA ALA A 159 8.61 -20.53 -1.60
C ALA A 159 8.85 -19.02 -1.40
N ASP A 160 8.32 -18.47 -0.32
CA ASP A 160 8.44 -17.05 0.06
C ASP A 160 9.08 -16.96 1.45
N VAL A 161 10.26 -16.33 1.52
CA VAL A 161 10.96 -16.08 2.77
C VAL A 161 11.16 -14.59 2.92
N ARG A 162 10.73 -14.02 4.06
CA ARG A 162 10.87 -12.60 4.37
C ARG A 162 11.51 -12.40 5.74
N VAL A 163 12.48 -11.49 5.80
CA VAL A 163 13.20 -11.12 7.03
C VAL A 163 12.94 -9.66 7.35
N ASN A 164 12.22 -9.40 8.42
CA ASN A 164 11.92 -8.06 8.94
C ASN A 164 13.06 -7.65 9.90
N PHE A 165 13.65 -6.48 9.69
CA PHE A 165 14.77 -6.01 10.52
C PHE A 165 14.32 -5.43 11.86
N ILE A 166 13.12 -4.86 11.91
CA ILE A 166 12.59 -4.17 13.09
C ILE A 166 11.27 -4.81 13.51
N ASN A 167 11.16 -5.22 14.76
CA ASN A 167 9.89 -5.68 15.32
C ASN A 167 9.06 -4.47 15.78
N GLY A 168 8.42 -3.80 14.82
CA GLY A 168 7.70 -2.55 15.05
C GLY A 168 6.65 -2.27 13.99
N PRO A 169 5.97 -1.12 14.11
CA PRO A 169 4.92 -0.71 13.18
C PRO A 169 5.45 -0.42 11.77
N VAL A 170 6.70 0.04 11.68
CA VAL A 170 7.39 0.22 10.40
C VAL A 170 8.62 -0.65 10.44
N SER A 171 8.77 -1.53 9.48
CA SER A 171 9.88 -2.48 9.40
C SER A 171 10.41 -2.59 7.98
N PRO A 172 11.63 -2.17 7.72
CA PRO A 172 12.33 -2.60 6.52
C PRO A 172 12.45 -4.11 6.49
N PHE A 173 12.39 -4.71 5.31
CA PHE A 173 12.55 -6.16 5.15
C PHE A 173 13.33 -6.52 3.89
N LEU A 174 13.96 -7.68 3.94
CA LEU A 174 14.43 -8.41 2.77
C LEU A 174 13.52 -9.61 2.55
N GLY A 175 13.24 -9.91 1.29
CA GLY A 175 12.47 -11.07 0.90
C GLY A 175 13.08 -11.77 -0.30
N VAL A 176 12.75 -13.05 -0.43
CA VAL A 176 13.08 -13.83 -1.62
C VAL A 176 11.94 -14.79 -1.92
N LYS A 177 11.49 -14.78 -3.19
CA LYS A 177 10.61 -15.80 -3.74
C LYS A 177 11.41 -16.66 -4.69
N VAL A 178 11.44 -17.98 -4.47
CA VAL A 178 12.16 -18.94 -5.30
C VAL A 178 11.24 -20.11 -5.65
N GLY A 179 11.21 -20.48 -6.93
CA GLY A 179 10.31 -21.52 -7.37
C GLY A 179 10.40 -21.81 -8.86
N TYR A 180 9.26 -22.14 -9.44
CA TYR A 180 9.15 -22.56 -10.82
C TYR A 180 7.86 -21.99 -11.44
N THR A 181 7.95 -21.48 -12.67
CA THR A 181 6.78 -21.08 -13.46
C THR A 181 6.28 -22.30 -14.22
N ALA A 182 5.04 -22.71 -13.95
CA ALA A 182 4.52 -24.02 -14.32
C ALA A 182 3.62 -24.02 -15.56
N LEU A 183 3.23 -22.86 -16.10
CA LEU A 183 2.29 -22.78 -17.23
C LEU A 183 2.74 -21.72 -18.22
N GLY A 184 2.49 -22.00 -19.50
CA GLY A 184 2.76 -21.12 -20.64
C GLY A 184 4.11 -21.38 -21.29
N ASP A 185 4.40 -20.63 -22.35
CA ASP A 185 5.65 -20.75 -23.13
C ASP A 185 6.89 -20.28 -22.34
N PHE A 186 6.71 -19.82 -21.10
CA PHE A 186 7.77 -19.30 -20.22
C PHE A 186 7.96 -20.20 -18.97
N GLU A 187 7.85 -21.51 -19.14
CA GLU A 187 8.17 -22.45 -18.06
C GLU A 187 9.65 -22.33 -17.66
N GLY A 188 9.91 -22.41 -16.35
CA GLY A 188 11.29 -22.42 -15.87
C GLY A 188 11.47 -21.88 -14.46
N PHE A 189 12.72 -21.78 -14.06
CA PHE A 189 13.13 -21.34 -12.73
C PHE A 189 12.74 -19.89 -12.49
N TYR A 190 12.09 -19.65 -11.35
CA TYR A 190 11.62 -18.33 -10.90
C TYR A 190 12.41 -17.90 -9.66
N PHE A 191 12.99 -16.69 -9.69
CA PHE A 191 13.74 -16.11 -8.60
C PHE A 191 13.45 -14.63 -8.48
N ASN A 192 12.98 -14.18 -7.32
CA ASN A 192 12.66 -12.78 -7.08
C ASN A 192 13.13 -12.34 -5.68
N PRO A 193 14.41 -11.90 -5.54
CA PRO A 193 14.87 -11.17 -4.37
C PRO A 193 14.26 -9.77 -4.34
N MET A 194 13.92 -9.29 -3.14
CA MET A 194 13.27 -8.00 -2.94
C MET A 194 13.70 -7.33 -1.64
N VAL A 195 13.70 -6.01 -1.65
CA VAL A 195 13.83 -5.17 -0.47
C VAL A 195 12.63 -4.27 -0.36
N GLY A 196 12.10 -4.08 0.84
CA GLY A 196 10.88 -3.31 1.02
C GLY A 196 10.71 -2.76 2.41
N CYS A 197 9.54 -2.16 2.61
CA CYS A 197 9.13 -1.63 3.89
C CYS A 197 7.71 -2.08 4.21
N ARG A 198 7.53 -2.59 5.41
CA ARG A 198 6.27 -3.02 5.99
C ARG A 198 5.69 -1.90 6.88
N PHE A 199 4.41 -1.63 6.76
CA PHE A 199 3.65 -0.64 7.54
C PHE A 199 2.51 -1.34 8.28
N GLY A 200 2.70 -1.62 9.55
CA GLY A 200 1.73 -2.30 10.40
C GLY A 200 0.49 -1.43 10.67
N LEU A 201 -0.67 -1.88 10.22
CA LEU A 201 -1.97 -1.26 10.52
C LEU A 201 -2.49 -1.73 11.88
N THR A 202 -2.31 -3.02 12.15
CA THR A 202 -2.59 -3.67 13.44
C THR A 202 -1.46 -4.65 13.76
N ASN A 203 -1.57 -5.45 14.82
CA ASN A 203 -0.61 -6.51 15.09
C ASN A 203 -0.67 -7.66 14.06
N LYS A 204 -1.79 -7.80 13.34
CA LYS A 204 -2.01 -8.87 12.34
C LYS A 204 -2.06 -8.36 10.90
N LEU A 205 -2.43 -7.09 10.70
CA LEU A 205 -2.62 -6.51 9.39
C LEU A 205 -1.53 -5.50 9.07
N ALA A 206 -0.97 -5.56 7.88
CA ALA A 206 -0.02 -4.57 7.40
C ALA A 206 -0.13 -4.34 5.89
N LEU A 207 0.34 -3.19 5.45
CA LEU A 207 0.66 -2.92 4.06
C LEU A 207 2.18 -3.03 3.88
N HIS A 208 2.61 -3.35 2.67
CA HIS A 208 4.04 -3.29 2.34
C HIS A 208 4.25 -2.85 0.90
N THR A 209 5.41 -2.30 0.66
CA THR A 209 5.90 -2.01 -0.68
C THR A 209 7.32 -2.55 -0.81
N ALA A 210 7.66 -3.05 -1.98
CA ALA A 210 9.00 -3.57 -2.25
C ALA A 210 9.43 -3.28 -3.68
N ILE A 211 10.74 -3.23 -3.86
CA ILE A 211 11.41 -3.29 -5.16
C ILE A 211 12.25 -4.56 -5.18
N GLY A 212 12.24 -5.25 -6.30
CA GLY A 212 12.96 -6.50 -6.45
C GLY A 212 13.49 -6.69 -7.86
N TYR A 213 14.25 -7.76 -8.01
CA TYR A 213 14.75 -8.23 -9.30
C TYR A 213 14.07 -9.55 -9.60
N ALA A 214 13.28 -9.60 -10.68
CA ALA A 214 12.62 -10.82 -11.09
C ALA A 214 13.43 -11.49 -12.20
N LEU A 215 13.86 -12.72 -11.96
CA LEU A 215 14.59 -13.54 -12.89
C LEU A 215 13.78 -14.80 -13.18
N GLN A 216 13.62 -15.12 -14.45
CA GLN A 216 12.96 -16.32 -14.93
C GLN A 216 13.81 -16.95 -16.04
N ASN A 217 14.28 -18.16 -15.81
CA ASN A 217 14.93 -18.93 -16.87
C ASN A 217 13.86 -19.68 -17.67
N THR A 218 13.98 -19.64 -18.99
CA THR A 218 13.06 -20.31 -19.91
C THR A 218 13.75 -20.54 -21.26
N ASP A 219 13.26 -21.48 -22.02
CA ASP A 219 13.75 -21.78 -23.38
C ASP A 219 12.80 -21.20 -24.45
N TYR A 220 12.49 -19.88 -24.31
CA TYR A 220 11.61 -19.22 -25.27
C TYR A 220 12.32 -18.92 -26.57
N THR A 221 11.74 -19.38 -27.70
CA THR A 221 12.25 -19.11 -29.05
C THR A 221 11.23 -18.29 -29.84
N HIS A 222 11.62 -17.08 -30.21
CA HIS A 222 10.82 -16.21 -31.07
C HIS A 222 11.36 -16.19 -32.50
N GLU A 223 10.48 -16.31 -33.48
CA GLU A 223 10.84 -16.22 -34.90
C GLU A 223 10.49 -14.84 -35.44
N GLU A 224 11.51 -14.05 -35.75
CA GLU A 224 11.35 -12.76 -36.41
C GLU A 224 11.53 -12.91 -37.90
N ARG A 225 10.60 -12.40 -38.73
CA ARG A 225 10.74 -12.29 -40.18
C ARG A 225 11.43 -10.97 -40.51
N GLY A 226 12.63 -11.06 -41.06
CA GLY A 226 13.35 -9.94 -41.58
C GLY A 226 13.48 -10.00 -43.10
N TYR A 227 13.80 -8.88 -43.74
CA TYR A 227 14.14 -8.80 -45.14
C TYR A 227 15.65 -8.58 -45.28
N SER A 228 16.31 -9.50 -46.00
CA SER A 228 17.70 -9.33 -46.35
C SER A 228 17.81 -8.88 -47.83
N PRO A 229 18.57 -7.82 -48.14
CA PRO A 229 18.78 -7.37 -49.51
C PRO A 229 19.40 -8.42 -50.42
N TYR A 230 20.08 -9.42 -49.83
CA TYR A 230 20.79 -10.46 -50.60
C TYR A 230 20.02 -11.77 -50.68
N TYR A 231 19.13 -12.07 -49.73
CA TYR A 231 18.43 -13.37 -49.60
C TYR A 231 16.91 -13.25 -49.58
N GLY A 232 16.36 -12.04 -49.71
CA GLY A 232 14.93 -11.80 -49.65
C GLY A 232 14.37 -11.94 -48.22
N ALA A 233 13.19 -12.48 -48.07
CA ALA A 233 12.58 -12.70 -46.76
C ALA A 233 13.31 -13.83 -46.00
N THR A 234 13.88 -13.50 -44.87
CA THR A 234 14.58 -14.45 -44.00
C THR A 234 13.91 -14.50 -42.63
N THR A 235 13.90 -15.68 -42.01
CA THR A 235 13.41 -15.88 -40.65
C THR A 235 14.60 -15.96 -39.71
N PHE A 236 14.67 -15.07 -38.75
CA PHE A 236 15.67 -15.11 -37.68
C PHE A 236 15.05 -15.75 -36.46
N ARG A 237 15.74 -16.72 -35.86
CA ARG A 237 15.36 -17.30 -34.55
C ARG A 237 16.14 -16.57 -33.46
N ARG A 238 15.40 -15.98 -32.54
CA ARG A 238 15.95 -15.41 -31.32
C ARG A 238 15.53 -16.30 -30.14
N SER A 239 16.48 -16.97 -29.51
CA SER A 239 16.26 -17.71 -28.30
C SER A 239 16.59 -16.83 -27.08
N ILE A 240 15.65 -16.72 -26.16
CA ILE A 240 15.86 -16.03 -24.88
C ILE A 240 15.80 -17.08 -23.80
N SER A 241 16.92 -17.30 -23.12
CA SER A 241 17.05 -18.28 -22.03
C SER A 241 16.81 -17.69 -20.65
N THR A 242 16.76 -16.36 -20.54
CA THR A 242 16.59 -15.69 -19.25
C THR A 242 15.85 -14.37 -19.45
N PHE A 243 14.71 -14.24 -18.77
CA PHE A 243 14.00 -12.97 -18.63
C PHE A 243 14.36 -12.34 -17.30
N SER A 244 14.77 -11.08 -17.35
CA SER A 244 15.07 -10.28 -16.17
C SER A 244 14.26 -9.01 -16.16
N ALA A 245 13.81 -8.59 -14.97
CA ALA A 245 13.01 -7.39 -14.80
C ALA A 245 13.24 -6.75 -13.44
N ILE A 246 13.08 -5.44 -13.37
CA ILE A 246 12.91 -4.73 -12.11
C ILE A 246 11.43 -4.82 -11.76
N LYS A 247 11.12 -5.33 -10.57
CA LYS A 247 9.77 -5.59 -10.09
C LYS A 247 9.42 -4.67 -8.93
N ILE A 248 8.35 -3.93 -9.06
CA ILE A 248 7.77 -3.13 -7.97
C ILE A 248 6.55 -3.88 -7.47
N GLN A 249 6.42 -3.99 -6.14
CA GLN A 249 5.34 -4.71 -5.49
C GLN A 249 4.67 -3.85 -4.43
N PHE A 250 3.35 -3.96 -4.36
CA PHE A 250 2.51 -3.44 -3.30
C PHE A 250 1.68 -4.58 -2.75
N GLY A 251 1.60 -4.71 -1.45
CA GLY A 251 0.89 -5.84 -0.90
C GLY A 251 0.24 -5.57 0.44
N PHE A 252 -0.60 -6.53 0.78
CA PHE A 252 -1.35 -6.59 2.02
C PHE A 252 -0.99 -7.86 2.78
N GLU A 253 -0.73 -7.71 4.08
CA GLU A 253 -0.43 -8.80 5.03
C GLU A 253 -1.61 -8.98 5.98
N PHE A 254 -2.04 -10.20 6.20
CA PHE A 254 -3.15 -10.57 7.11
C PHE A 254 -2.84 -11.82 7.93
#